data_c5b90cd47a83381121f367e1f3748baa
#
_entry.id   c5b90cd47a83381121f367e1f3748baa
#
_cell.length_a   1.000
_cell.length_b   1.000
_cell.length_c   1.000
_cell.angle_alpha   90.00
_cell.angle_beta   90.00
_cell.angle_gamma   90.00
#
_symmetry.space_group_name_H-M   'P 1'
#
loop_
_entity.id
_entity.type
_entity.pdbx_description
1 polymer ?
#
loop_
_entity_poly.entity_id
_entity_poly.type
_entity_poly.pdbx_seq_one_letter_code
_entity_poly.pdbx_strand_id
1 'polypeptide(L)'
;MEIVVLGAGALGSIISGHLARAGESVSLIARGDRAQFLQQNGITVTGLSKFNASCPVITDANALSGGDVLILAVKSHDVDAALASVADMKFSSVLSVQNGVYGNEQVARVFGSQATLGSTASFSGEVSPQGEVRFTVNGGFFIGELPSGLSPRVENLATTLANSGINAEAVPNIQSLQWSKFVLWVAYTSISVLTRLPTYKFLSDQDTALLCARIMREVANVAKHREIALEDVGFPVISVVNDTEDAAVAVLNKFSNDLEENSPYHRMSTLQDLENGKRLEIDATLGYAVDAAQMCGLPAPTLNVCYTLIKGINRLL
;
A
#
# COMPACT_ATOMS: atom_id res chain seq x y z
N MET A 1 -3.73 3.13 23.89
CA MET A 1 -2.83 2.34 23.02
C MET A 1 -1.69 3.24 22.62
N GLU A 2 -0.45 2.77 22.78
CA GLU A 2 0.74 3.52 22.34
C GLU A 2 1.09 3.12 20.90
N ILE A 3 0.97 4.06 19.97
CA ILE A 3 1.17 3.82 18.54
C ILE A 3 2.45 4.51 18.09
N VAL A 4 3.32 3.77 17.43
CA VAL A 4 4.52 4.31 16.78
C VAL A 4 4.33 4.23 15.26
N VAL A 5 4.47 5.35 14.56
CA VAL A 5 4.44 5.40 13.10
C VAL A 5 5.87 5.58 12.60
N LEU A 6 6.35 4.64 11.81
CA LEU A 6 7.71 4.66 11.23
C LEU A 6 7.66 5.17 9.80
N GLY A 7 8.02 6.43 9.61
CA GLY A 7 8.04 7.11 8.32
C GLY A 7 7.04 8.25 8.22
N ALA A 8 7.54 9.45 7.95
CA ALA A 8 6.79 10.71 7.88
C ALA A 8 6.47 11.14 6.43
N GLY A 9 6.25 10.18 5.54
CA GLY A 9 5.70 10.39 4.21
C GLY A 9 4.22 10.80 4.27
N ALA A 10 3.52 10.76 3.13
CA ALA A 10 2.11 11.16 3.09
C ALA A 10 1.24 10.31 4.01
N LEU A 11 1.27 8.98 3.88
CA LEU A 11 0.43 8.09 4.67
C LEU A 11 0.76 8.14 6.17
N GLY A 12 2.06 8.10 6.54
CA GLY A 12 2.46 8.19 7.92
C GLY A 12 2.09 9.53 8.56
N SER A 13 2.20 10.64 7.84
CA SER A 13 1.76 11.96 8.33
C SER A 13 0.23 12.04 8.47
N ILE A 14 -0.55 11.45 7.54
CA ILE A 14 -2.02 11.38 7.64
C ILE A 14 -2.40 10.58 8.90
N ILE A 15 -1.85 9.39 9.09
CA ILE A 15 -2.14 8.53 10.24
C ILE A 15 -1.78 9.25 11.55
N SER A 16 -0.54 9.74 11.66
CA SER A 16 -0.08 10.39 12.88
C SER A 16 -0.87 11.67 13.18
N GLY A 17 -1.17 12.48 12.17
CA GLY A 17 -1.95 13.70 12.32
C GLY A 17 -3.37 13.43 12.80
N HIS A 18 -4.05 12.44 12.23
CA HIS A 18 -5.41 12.06 12.63
C HIS A 18 -5.44 11.50 14.06
N LEU A 19 -4.52 10.59 14.41
CA LEU A 19 -4.40 10.05 15.76
C LEU A 19 -4.09 11.15 16.79
N ALA A 20 -3.12 12.01 16.52
CA ALA A 20 -2.77 13.12 17.42
C ALA A 20 -3.94 14.10 17.63
N ARG A 21 -4.68 14.44 16.56
CA ARG A 21 -5.88 15.27 16.63
C ARG A 21 -6.97 14.65 17.51
N ALA A 22 -7.10 13.32 17.45
CA ALA A 22 -8.07 12.59 18.28
C ALA A 22 -7.64 12.44 19.76
N GLY A 23 -6.42 12.88 20.11
CA GLY A 23 -5.87 12.75 21.46
C GLY A 23 -5.28 11.38 21.77
N GLU A 24 -5.03 10.57 20.73
CA GLU A 24 -4.40 9.26 20.89
C GLU A 24 -2.89 9.39 21.17
N SER A 25 -2.34 8.41 21.89
CA SER A 25 -0.89 8.33 22.15
C SER A 25 -0.18 7.86 20.89
N VAL A 26 0.40 8.80 20.14
CA VAL A 26 1.13 8.51 18.89
C VAL A 26 2.49 9.20 18.88
N SER A 27 3.53 8.46 18.45
CA SER A 27 4.87 8.99 18.15
C SER A 27 5.19 8.74 16.68
N LEU A 28 5.83 9.72 16.02
CA LEU A 28 6.21 9.66 14.60
C LEU A 28 7.72 9.61 14.48
N ILE A 29 8.28 8.51 13.95
CA ILE A 29 9.70 8.42 13.63
C ILE A 29 9.94 9.02 12.24
N ALA A 30 10.77 10.06 12.18
CA ALA A 30 11.10 10.80 10.97
C ALA A 30 12.59 11.16 10.93
N ARG A 31 13.12 11.46 9.75
CA ARG A 31 14.54 11.81 9.54
C ARG A 31 14.71 13.10 8.74
N GLY A 32 15.91 13.70 8.88
CA GLY A 32 16.34 14.85 8.07
C GLY A 32 15.42 16.05 8.14
N ASP A 33 15.34 16.79 7.04
CA ASP A 33 14.57 18.03 6.94
C ASP A 33 13.08 17.83 7.24
N ARG A 34 12.54 16.65 6.92
CA ARG A 34 11.14 16.33 7.23
C ARG A 34 10.88 16.27 8.73
N ALA A 35 11.78 15.69 9.50
CA ALA A 35 11.67 15.65 10.96
C ALA A 35 11.73 17.06 11.56
N GLN A 36 12.70 17.87 11.13
CA GLN A 36 12.85 19.26 11.59
C GLN A 36 11.61 20.09 11.28
N PHE A 37 11.09 19.97 10.06
CA PHE A 37 9.85 20.66 9.67
C PHE A 37 8.69 20.30 10.59
N LEU A 38 8.48 19.00 10.85
CA LEU A 38 7.37 18.52 11.67
C LEU A 38 7.51 18.90 13.15
N GLN A 39 8.74 18.93 13.68
CA GLN A 39 9.01 19.38 15.05
C GLN A 39 8.67 20.87 15.25
N GLN A 40 8.88 21.68 14.22
CA GLN A 40 8.65 23.13 14.27
C GLN A 40 7.20 23.51 13.97
N ASN A 41 6.56 22.81 13.01
CA ASN A 41 5.28 23.23 12.44
C ASN A 41 4.10 22.29 12.77
N GLY A 42 4.39 21.13 13.37
CA GLY A 42 3.38 20.07 13.51
C GLY A 42 3.02 19.43 12.15
N ILE A 43 1.94 18.68 12.15
CA ILE A 43 1.39 17.98 10.99
C ILE A 43 0.18 18.77 10.50
N THR A 44 0.34 19.52 9.41
CA THR A 44 -0.77 20.21 8.74
C THR A 44 -1.38 19.28 7.70
N VAL A 45 -2.63 18.89 7.91
CA VAL A 45 -3.43 18.10 6.98
C VAL A 45 -4.40 19.02 6.24
N THR A 46 -4.47 18.86 4.90
CA THR A 46 -5.38 19.56 3.99
C THR A 46 -6.14 18.57 3.11
N GLY A 47 -7.05 19.02 2.29
CA GLY A 47 -7.86 18.18 1.40
C GLY A 47 -9.15 17.72 2.07
N LEU A 48 -9.36 16.40 2.18
CA LEU A 48 -10.56 15.80 2.80
C LEU A 48 -10.72 16.19 4.28
N SER A 49 -9.64 16.49 4.95
CA SER A 49 -9.60 17.03 6.32
C SER A 49 -8.75 18.30 6.34
N LYS A 50 -9.06 19.25 7.24
CA LYS A 50 -8.27 20.47 7.38
C LYS A 50 -8.01 20.74 8.85
N PHE A 51 -6.77 20.52 9.29
CA PHE A 51 -6.33 20.75 10.67
C PHE A 51 -4.81 20.80 10.78
N ASN A 52 -4.31 21.27 11.93
CA ASN A 52 -2.93 21.06 12.36
C ASN A 52 -2.95 20.29 13.67
N ALA A 53 -2.07 19.32 13.83
CA ALA A 53 -1.90 18.54 15.05
C ALA A 53 -0.41 18.31 15.32
N SER A 54 -0.06 18.09 16.57
CA SER A 54 1.31 17.82 16.99
C SER A 54 1.39 16.52 17.75
N CYS A 55 2.44 15.75 17.49
CA CYS A 55 2.83 14.57 18.25
C CYS A 55 4.35 14.58 18.44
N PRO A 56 4.91 13.76 19.34
CA PRO A 56 6.35 13.56 19.43
C PRO A 56 6.93 13.11 18.09
N VAL A 57 7.90 13.86 17.54
CA VAL A 57 8.65 13.52 16.33
C VAL A 57 10.03 13.05 16.74
N ILE A 58 10.27 11.76 16.62
CA ILE A 58 11.47 11.05 17.07
C ILE A 58 12.45 10.94 15.92
N THR A 59 13.67 11.44 16.11
CA THR A 59 14.74 11.38 15.10
C THR A 59 15.74 10.26 15.37
N ASP A 60 15.87 9.84 16.64
CA ASP A 60 16.66 8.70 17.06
C ASP A 60 15.71 7.64 17.64
N ALA A 61 15.57 6.54 16.94
CA ALA A 61 14.70 5.45 17.34
C ALA A 61 15.06 4.88 18.72
N ASN A 62 16.36 4.92 19.11
CA ASN A 62 16.79 4.45 20.43
C ASN A 62 16.18 5.24 21.60
N ALA A 63 15.55 6.39 21.35
CA ALA A 63 14.80 7.13 22.38
C ALA A 63 13.47 6.44 22.76
N LEU A 64 13.05 5.40 22.03
CA LEU A 64 11.84 4.63 22.31
C LEU A 64 12.21 3.21 22.76
N SER A 65 11.43 2.67 23.69
CA SER A 65 11.56 1.26 24.11
C SER A 65 10.62 0.31 23.35
N GLY A 66 9.65 0.85 22.60
CA GLY A 66 8.61 0.12 21.88
C GLY A 66 7.25 0.80 22.01
N GLY A 67 6.19 0.02 21.95
CA GLY A 67 4.81 0.46 22.08
C GLY A 67 3.85 -0.71 21.88
N ASP A 68 2.54 -0.43 21.82
CA ASP A 68 1.55 -1.47 21.52
C ASP A 68 1.55 -1.80 20.02
N VAL A 69 1.64 -0.77 19.18
CA VAL A 69 1.52 -0.92 17.72
C VAL A 69 2.63 -0.15 17.00
N LEU A 70 3.26 -0.81 16.01
CA LEU A 70 4.13 -0.18 15.02
C LEU A 70 3.45 -0.17 13.65
N ILE A 71 3.33 1.02 13.04
CA ILE A 71 2.82 1.18 11.67
C ILE A 71 3.99 1.60 10.76
N LEU A 72 4.38 0.70 9.85
CA LEU A 72 5.44 0.94 8.87
C LEU A 72 4.88 1.72 7.67
N ALA A 73 5.34 2.96 7.49
CA ALA A 73 4.88 3.90 6.47
C ALA A 73 6.01 4.53 5.64
N VAL A 74 7.16 3.87 5.57
CA VAL A 74 8.28 4.27 4.70
C VAL A 74 8.10 3.74 3.28
N LYS A 75 8.81 4.32 2.32
CA LYS A 75 8.90 3.80 0.96
C LYS A 75 9.59 2.43 0.94
N SER A 76 9.25 1.56 -0.02
CA SER A 76 9.70 0.17 -0.05
C SER A 76 11.24 0.01 -0.09
N HIS A 77 11.94 0.95 -0.70
CA HIS A 77 13.40 0.96 -0.77
C HIS A 77 14.10 1.34 0.56
N ASP A 78 13.35 1.86 1.54
CA ASP A 78 13.87 2.24 2.86
C ASP A 78 13.53 1.23 3.96
N VAL A 79 12.73 0.20 3.65
CA VAL A 79 12.16 -0.73 4.64
C VAL A 79 13.22 -1.42 5.47
N ASP A 80 14.22 -2.03 4.84
CA ASP A 80 15.22 -2.81 5.56
C ASP A 80 16.00 -1.95 6.56
N ALA A 81 16.39 -0.73 6.15
CA ALA A 81 17.06 0.22 7.03
C ALA A 81 16.14 0.77 8.13
N ALA A 82 14.85 0.97 7.81
CA ALA A 82 13.87 1.44 8.77
C ALA A 82 13.57 0.36 9.83
N LEU A 83 13.32 -0.87 9.41
CA LEU A 83 13.08 -1.99 10.32
C LEU A 83 14.31 -2.28 11.20
N ALA A 84 15.53 -2.23 10.63
CA ALA A 84 16.75 -2.39 11.42
C ALA A 84 16.89 -1.34 12.54
N SER A 85 16.40 -0.12 12.32
CA SER A 85 16.46 0.95 13.34
C SER A 85 15.54 0.75 14.55
N VAL A 86 14.58 -0.16 14.44
CA VAL A 86 13.56 -0.44 15.48
C VAL A 86 13.53 -1.92 15.88
N ALA A 87 14.50 -2.72 15.41
CA ALA A 87 14.50 -4.18 15.58
C ALA A 87 14.56 -4.64 17.04
N ASP A 88 15.21 -3.86 17.92
CA ASP A 88 15.34 -4.17 19.35
C ASP A 88 14.12 -3.72 20.19
N MET A 89 13.18 -3.02 19.58
CA MET A 89 11.96 -2.57 20.23
C MET A 89 10.92 -3.68 20.33
N LYS A 90 10.03 -3.56 21.32
CA LYS A 90 8.95 -4.53 21.52
C LYS A 90 7.62 -3.92 21.11
N PHE A 91 6.90 -4.63 20.25
CA PHE A 91 5.55 -4.30 19.82
C PHE A 91 4.65 -5.53 19.88
N SER A 92 3.41 -5.33 20.36
CA SER A 92 2.39 -6.38 20.35
C SER A 92 1.81 -6.60 18.96
N SER A 93 1.83 -5.56 18.13
CA SER A 93 1.30 -5.57 16.76
C SER A 93 2.17 -4.73 15.84
N VAL A 94 2.49 -5.27 14.67
CA VAL A 94 3.24 -4.55 13.64
C VAL A 94 2.57 -4.74 12.28
N LEU A 95 2.34 -3.67 11.55
CA LEU A 95 1.72 -3.71 10.22
C LEU A 95 2.38 -2.72 9.26
N SER A 96 2.23 -2.99 7.95
CA SER A 96 2.76 -2.13 6.89
C SER A 96 1.62 -1.54 6.06
N VAL A 97 1.65 -0.23 5.80
CA VAL A 97 0.70 0.45 4.91
C VAL A 97 1.18 0.53 3.45
N GLN A 98 2.24 -0.17 3.12
CA GLN A 98 2.82 -0.19 1.77
C GLN A 98 1.92 -0.94 0.79
N ASN A 99 2.06 -0.63 -0.49
CA ASN A 99 1.43 -1.41 -1.54
C ASN A 99 2.11 -2.77 -1.68
N GLY A 100 1.33 -3.77 -2.07
CA GLY A 100 1.80 -5.15 -2.19
C GLY A 100 1.61 -5.97 -0.92
N VAL A 101 2.18 -7.16 -0.93
CA VAL A 101 2.06 -8.16 0.15
C VAL A 101 3.41 -8.47 0.81
N TYR A 102 4.51 -8.02 0.21
CA TYR A 102 5.87 -8.30 0.69
C TYR A 102 6.17 -7.65 2.04
N GLY A 103 5.56 -6.51 2.35
CA GLY A 103 5.72 -5.83 3.64
C GLY A 103 5.41 -6.72 4.85
N ASN A 104 4.43 -7.64 4.74
CA ASN A 104 4.13 -8.61 5.80
C ASN A 104 5.31 -9.55 6.07
N GLU A 105 5.97 -10.04 5.01
CA GLU A 105 7.14 -10.93 5.15
C GLU A 105 8.34 -10.18 5.74
N GLN A 106 8.56 -8.92 5.34
CA GLN A 106 9.64 -8.09 5.88
C GLN A 106 9.44 -7.81 7.37
N VAL A 107 8.22 -7.44 7.77
CA VAL A 107 7.87 -7.23 9.17
C VAL A 107 8.01 -8.52 9.99
N ALA A 108 7.50 -9.65 9.46
CA ALA A 108 7.56 -10.94 10.16
C ALA A 108 8.98 -11.46 10.38
N ARG A 109 9.93 -11.13 9.49
CA ARG A 109 11.36 -11.48 9.69
C ARG A 109 11.97 -10.79 10.90
N VAL A 110 11.53 -9.59 11.24
CA VAL A 110 12.09 -8.79 12.34
C VAL A 110 11.32 -9.03 13.63
N PHE A 111 10.00 -8.99 13.59
CA PHE A 111 9.15 -9.03 14.80
C PHE A 111 8.44 -10.38 15.04
N GLY A 112 8.58 -11.31 14.11
CA GLY A 112 7.89 -12.60 14.15
C GLY A 112 6.46 -12.53 13.61
N SER A 113 5.96 -13.67 13.15
CA SER A 113 4.61 -13.79 12.57
C SER A 113 3.49 -13.47 13.57
N GLN A 114 3.70 -13.77 14.86
CA GLN A 114 2.70 -13.51 15.89
C GLN A 114 2.44 -12.01 16.14
N ALA A 115 3.45 -11.16 15.97
CA ALA A 115 3.29 -9.70 16.07
C ALA A 115 2.77 -9.09 14.77
N THR A 116 2.89 -9.78 13.64
CA THR A 116 2.55 -9.26 12.32
C THR A 116 1.05 -9.30 12.07
N LEU A 117 0.48 -8.13 11.75
CA LEU A 117 -0.88 -8.00 11.24
C LEU A 117 -0.85 -7.74 9.73
N GLY A 118 -1.84 -8.27 9.02
CA GLY A 118 -2.10 -7.88 7.64
C GLY A 118 -2.81 -6.55 7.58
N SER A 119 -2.48 -5.74 6.58
CA SER A 119 -3.23 -4.51 6.31
C SER A 119 -3.25 -4.16 4.83
N THR A 120 -4.31 -3.52 4.38
CA THR A 120 -4.39 -2.93 3.04
C THR A 120 -5.00 -1.53 3.12
N ALA A 121 -4.25 -0.55 2.61
CA ALA A 121 -4.66 0.85 2.62
C ALA A 121 -5.16 1.27 1.23
N SER A 122 -6.40 1.74 1.15
CA SER A 122 -7.00 2.39 -0.01
C SER A 122 -7.24 3.88 0.27
N PHE A 123 -6.41 4.47 1.11
CA PHE A 123 -6.35 5.91 1.31
C PHE A 123 -5.05 6.48 0.74
N SER A 124 -5.08 7.73 0.33
CA SER A 124 -3.93 8.36 -0.32
C SER A 124 -3.80 9.84 0.02
N GLY A 125 -2.60 10.35 -0.20
CA GLY A 125 -2.26 11.75 -0.06
C GLY A 125 -0.86 12.03 -0.61
N GLU A 126 -0.51 13.30 -0.57
CA GLU A 126 0.78 13.79 -1.03
C GLU A 126 1.35 14.83 -0.06
N VAL A 127 2.66 14.88 0.07
CA VAL A 127 3.34 15.96 0.79
C VAL A 127 3.63 17.08 -0.20
N SER A 128 3.10 18.27 0.09
CA SER A 128 3.33 19.47 -0.72
C SER A 128 4.76 19.98 -0.57
N PRO A 129 5.24 20.82 -1.50
CA PRO A 129 6.53 21.50 -1.35
C PRO A 129 6.66 22.34 -0.08
N GLN A 130 5.53 22.82 0.47
CA GLN A 130 5.45 23.59 1.72
C GLN A 130 5.47 22.71 2.96
N GLY A 131 5.51 21.38 2.80
CA GLY A 131 5.55 20.41 3.90
C GLY A 131 4.20 20.00 4.48
N GLU A 132 3.09 20.56 4.00
CA GLU A 132 1.74 20.12 4.36
C GLU A 132 1.42 18.77 3.71
N VAL A 133 0.53 17.99 4.32
CA VAL A 133 0.05 16.76 3.73
C VAL A 133 -1.40 16.92 3.24
N ARG A 134 -1.60 16.73 1.94
CA ARG A 134 -2.92 16.77 1.33
C ARG A 134 -3.52 15.36 1.34
N PHE A 135 -4.59 15.17 2.09
CA PHE A 135 -5.35 13.92 2.15
C PHE A 135 -6.37 13.91 1.00
N THR A 136 -6.22 12.99 0.07
CA THR A 136 -6.96 13.02 -1.21
C THR A 136 -8.01 11.92 -1.34
N VAL A 137 -7.79 10.75 -0.74
CA VAL A 137 -8.71 9.62 -0.77
C VAL A 137 -8.76 8.98 0.62
N ASN A 138 -9.97 8.62 1.09
CA ASN A 138 -10.21 7.89 2.33
C ASN A 138 -11.09 6.64 2.03
N GLY A 139 -10.62 5.80 1.11
CA GLY A 139 -11.37 4.67 0.56
C GLY A 139 -11.39 3.43 1.46
N GLY A 140 -10.50 3.32 2.46
CA GLY A 140 -10.49 2.24 3.43
C GLY A 140 -9.08 1.87 3.91
N PHE A 141 -9.00 1.47 5.18
CA PHE A 141 -7.82 0.88 5.80
C PHE A 141 -8.24 -0.41 6.51
N PHE A 142 -8.09 -1.53 5.84
CA PHE A 142 -8.49 -2.83 6.34
C PHE A 142 -7.34 -3.50 7.08
N ILE A 143 -7.64 -4.08 8.25
CA ILE A 143 -6.65 -4.69 9.14
C ILE A 143 -7.19 -6.03 9.64
N GLY A 144 -6.32 -7.03 9.73
CA GLY A 144 -6.71 -8.38 10.22
C GLY A 144 -5.54 -9.21 10.69
N GLU A 145 -5.85 -10.33 11.33
CA GLU A 145 -4.85 -11.34 11.67
C GLU A 145 -4.40 -12.10 10.41
N LEU A 146 -3.14 -12.51 10.39
CA LEU A 146 -2.59 -13.36 9.33
C LEU A 146 -2.49 -14.83 9.80
N PRO A 147 -2.88 -15.79 8.96
CA PRO A 147 -3.41 -15.64 7.60
C PRO A 147 -4.86 -15.13 7.55
N SER A 148 -5.62 -15.26 8.63
CA SER A 148 -7.02 -14.85 8.74
C SER A 148 -7.47 -14.74 10.19
N GLY A 149 -8.56 -14.03 10.44
CA GLY A 149 -9.22 -13.93 11.74
C GLY A 149 -9.35 -12.53 12.27
N LEU A 150 -10.13 -12.42 13.33
CA LEU A 150 -10.31 -11.22 14.13
C LEU A 150 -9.77 -11.46 15.54
N SER A 151 -9.32 -10.39 16.18
CA SER A 151 -8.87 -10.42 17.57
C SER A 151 -9.10 -9.06 18.22
N PRO A 152 -9.15 -8.98 19.55
CA PRO A 152 -9.31 -7.71 20.25
C PRO A 152 -8.27 -6.65 19.87
N ARG A 153 -7.01 -7.05 19.58
CA ARG A 153 -5.97 -6.09 19.17
C ARG A 153 -6.25 -5.47 17.79
N VAL A 154 -6.78 -6.26 16.85
CA VAL A 154 -7.17 -5.79 15.51
C VAL A 154 -8.38 -4.88 15.60
N GLU A 155 -9.43 -5.30 16.32
CA GLU A 155 -10.66 -4.52 16.49
C GLU A 155 -10.41 -3.19 17.20
N ASN A 156 -9.60 -3.20 18.26
CA ASN A 156 -9.21 -1.99 18.99
C ASN A 156 -8.41 -1.02 18.10
N LEU A 157 -7.45 -1.52 17.32
CA LEU A 157 -6.66 -0.67 16.41
C LEU A 157 -7.54 -0.07 15.31
N ALA A 158 -8.39 -0.87 14.66
CA ALA A 158 -9.30 -0.38 13.64
C ALA A 158 -10.27 0.66 14.20
N THR A 159 -10.84 0.42 15.38
CA THR A 159 -11.72 1.36 16.06
C THR A 159 -11.00 2.68 16.41
N THR A 160 -9.78 2.62 16.92
CA THR A 160 -8.96 3.79 17.23
C THR A 160 -8.70 4.64 15.98
N LEU A 161 -8.32 4.00 14.87
CA LEU A 161 -8.11 4.66 13.59
C LEU A 161 -9.41 5.26 13.02
N ALA A 162 -10.52 4.51 13.09
CA ALA A 162 -11.82 4.99 12.62
C ALA A 162 -12.30 6.23 13.41
N ASN A 163 -12.19 6.19 14.72
CA ASN A 163 -12.54 7.32 15.59
C ASN A 163 -11.65 8.54 15.35
N SER A 164 -10.43 8.35 14.86
CA SER A 164 -9.54 9.45 14.48
C SER A 164 -9.91 10.11 13.13
N GLY A 165 -10.81 9.49 12.33
CA GLY A 165 -11.26 10.00 11.04
C GLY A 165 -10.61 9.34 9.83
N ILE A 166 -9.90 8.22 10.03
CA ILE A 166 -9.44 7.34 8.95
C ILE A 166 -10.51 6.27 8.78
N ASN A 167 -10.95 6.03 7.54
CA ASN A 167 -11.91 4.95 7.27
C ASN A 167 -11.24 3.58 7.47
N ALA A 168 -11.18 3.10 8.72
CA ALA A 168 -10.52 1.86 9.10
C ALA A 168 -11.52 0.80 9.55
N GLU A 169 -11.25 -0.45 9.22
CA GLU A 169 -12.12 -1.60 9.50
C GLU A 169 -11.29 -2.85 9.83
N ALA A 170 -11.74 -3.60 10.84
CA ALA A 170 -11.23 -4.92 11.16
C ALA A 170 -11.89 -5.98 10.29
N VAL A 171 -11.10 -6.78 9.59
CA VAL A 171 -11.62 -7.79 8.65
C VAL A 171 -11.03 -9.17 8.91
N PRO A 172 -11.83 -10.25 8.81
CA PRO A 172 -11.34 -11.60 9.07
C PRO A 172 -10.52 -12.22 7.94
N ASN A 173 -10.59 -11.66 6.74
CA ASN A 173 -10.03 -12.20 5.49
C ASN A 173 -8.94 -11.31 4.89
N ILE A 174 -8.16 -10.65 5.75
CA ILE A 174 -7.19 -9.63 5.31
C ILE A 174 -6.19 -10.13 4.27
N GLN A 175 -5.75 -11.39 4.35
CA GLN A 175 -4.82 -11.95 3.36
C GLN A 175 -5.47 -12.04 1.97
N SER A 176 -6.73 -12.45 1.89
CA SER A 176 -7.50 -12.49 0.64
C SER A 176 -7.64 -11.10 0.03
N LEU A 177 -8.02 -10.10 0.84
CA LEU A 177 -8.13 -8.70 0.40
C LEU A 177 -6.79 -8.14 -0.10
N GLN A 178 -5.70 -8.38 0.63
CA GLN A 178 -4.36 -7.95 0.23
C GLN A 178 -3.95 -8.54 -1.12
N TRP A 179 -4.11 -9.85 -1.29
CA TRP A 179 -3.73 -10.52 -2.54
C TRP A 179 -4.64 -10.14 -3.70
N SER A 180 -5.93 -9.97 -3.48
CA SER A 180 -6.87 -9.49 -4.50
C SER A 180 -6.52 -8.08 -4.99
N LYS A 181 -6.24 -7.17 -4.05
CA LYS A 181 -5.72 -5.85 -4.39
C LYS A 181 -4.36 -5.92 -5.08
N PHE A 182 -3.47 -6.82 -4.65
CA PHE A 182 -2.14 -6.98 -5.24
C PHE A 182 -2.18 -7.45 -6.68
N VAL A 183 -3.02 -8.44 -6.99
CA VAL A 183 -3.28 -8.93 -8.37
C VAL A 183 -3.65 -7.78 -9.30
N LEU A 184 -4.63 -6.98 -8.87
CA LEU A 184 -5.07 -5.79 -9.61
C LEU A 184 -3.95 -4.75 -9.74
N TRP A 185 -3.31 -4.42 -8.61
CA TRP A 185 -2.34 -3.32 -8.51
C TRP A 185 -1.11 -3.58 -9.38
N VAL A 186 -0.58 -4.81 -9.39
CA VAL A 186 0.58 -5.20 -10.23
C VAL A 186 0.28 -5.00 -11.71
N ALA A 187 -0.89 -5.44 -12.17
CA ALA A 187 -1.30 -5.30 -13.57
C ALA A 187 -1.47 -3.82 -13.96
N TYR A 188 -2.23 -3.07 -13.17
CA TYR A 188 -2.50 -1.65 -13.45
C TYR A 188 -1.22 -0.80 -13.41
N THR A 189 -0.35 -1.05 -12.44
CA THR A 189 0.94 -0.37 -12.36
C THR A 189 1.79 -0.66 -13.58
N SER A 190 1.87 -1.93 -14.01
CA SER A 190 2.66 -2.33 -15.17
C SER A 190 2.23 -1.59 -16.43
N ILE A 191 0.94 -1.62 -16.74
CA ILE A 191 0.41 -1.00 -17.95
C ILE A 191 0.43 0.53 -17.86
N SER A 192 0.04 1.10 -16.70
CA SER A 192 0.03 2.55 -16.49
C SER A 192 1.42 3.20 -16.67
N VAL A 193 2.46 2.59 -16.10
CA VAL A 193 3.84 3.11 -16.20
C VAL A 193 4.38 3.04 -17.63
N LEU A 194 4.11 1.93 -18.34
CA LEU A 194 4.61 1.73 -19.70
C LEU A 194 3.88 2.59 -20.74
N THR A 195 2.57 2.77 -20.58
CA THR A 195 1.75 3.56 -21.51
C THR A 195 1.65 5.04 -21.14
N ARG A 196 1.91 5.39 -19.88
CA ARG A 196 1.69 6.74 -19.29
C ARG A 196 0.23 7.20 -19.40
N LEU A 197 -0.70 6.27 -19.50
CA LEU A 197 -2.13 6.58 -19.63
C LEU A 197 -2.83 6.59 -18.26
N PRO A 198 -3.90 7.39 -18.10
CA PRO A 198 -4.83 7.25 -16.98
C PRO A 198 -5.55 5.90 -17.07
N THR A 199 -6.02 5.43 -15.92
CA THR A 199 -6.49 4.03 -15.77
C THR A 199 -7.59 3.66 -16.74
N TYR A 200 -8.59 4.50 -16.91
CA TYR A 200 -9.70 4.20 -17.81
C TYR A 200 -9.23 3.98 -19.26
N LYS A 201 -8.23 4.76 -19.74
CA LYS A 201 -7.77 4.67 -21.13
C LYS A 201 -7.11 3.34 -21.47
N PHE A 202 -6.23 2.85 -20.59
CA PHE A 202 -5.61 1.55 -20.87
C PHE A 202 -6.54 0.36 -20.60
N LEU A 203 -7.59 0.55 -19.81
CA LEU A 203 -8.62 -0.48 -19.61
C LEU A 203 -9.66 -0.49 -20.74
N SER A 204 -9.89 0.61 -21.45
CA SER A 204 -10.82 0.68 -22.59
C SER A 204 -10.23 0.16 -23.90
N ASP A 205 -8.92 0.15 -24.03
CA ASP A 205 -8.24 -0.38 -25.19
C ASP A 205 -8.10 -1.91 -25.11
N GLN A 206 -8.43 -2.62 -26.20
CA GLN A 206 -8.52 -4.07 -26.22
C GLN A 206 -7.18 -4.75 -25.92
N ASP A 207 -6.07 -4.26 -26.47
CA ASP A 207 -4.77 -4.89 -26.36
C ASP A 207 -4.16 -4.66 -24.96
N THR A 208 -4.25 -3.45 -24.44
CA THR A 208 -3.74 -3.13 -23.09
C THR A 208 -4.61 -3.76 -21.99
N ALA A 209 -5.93 -3.87 -22.19
CA ALA A 209 -6.81 -4.63 -21.30
C ALA A 209 -6.47 -6.12 -21.29
N LEU A 210 -6.17 -6.70 -22.45
CA LEU A 210 -5.73 -8.10 -22.56
C LEU A 210 -4.42 -8.34 -21.80
N LEU A 211 -3.43 -7.45 -21.97
CA LEU A 211 -2.17 -7.53 -21.20
C LEU A 211 -2.42 -7.40 -19.69
N CYS A 212 -3.32 -6.49 -19.28
CA CYS A 212 -3.74 -6.36 -17.89
C CYS A 212 -4.33 -7.67 -17.35
N ALA A 213 -5.26 -8.30 -18.08
CA ALA A 213 -5.88 -9.57 -17.70
C ALA A 213 -4.84 -10.69 -17.57
N ARG A 214 -3.88 -10.78 -18.51
CA ARG A 214 -2.78 -11.77 -18.46
C ARG A 214 -1.91 -11.60 -17.22
N ILE A 215 -1.49 -10.38 -16.92
CA ILE A 215 -0.69 -10.09 -15.70
C ILE A 215 -1.49 -10.46 -14.46
N MET A 216 -2.77 -10.08 -14.37
CA MET A 216 -3.63 -10.45 -13.24
C MET A 216 -3.67 -11.97 -13.03
N ARG A 217 -3.80 -12.75 -14.10
CA ARG A 217 -3.82 -14.22 -14.05
C ARG A 217 -2.48 -14.81 -13.63
N GLU A 218 -1.38 -14.25 -14.12
CA GLU A 218 -0.04 -14.69 -13.73
C GLU A 218 0.17 -14.50 -12.22
N VAL A 219 -0.25 -13.38 -11.64
CA VAL A 219 -0.17 -13.12 -10.19
C VAL A 219 -1.20 -13.96 -9.42
N ALA A 220 -2.41 -14.12 -9.94
CA ALA A 220 -3.45 -14.96 -9.32
C ALA A 220 -3.04 -16.44 -9.23
N ASN A 221 -2.27 -16.95 -10.20
CA ASN A 221 -1.72 -18.31 -10.14
C ASN A 221 -0.75 -18.49 -8.96
N VAL A 222 0.00 -17.44 -8.59
CA VAL A 222 0.84 -17.46 -7.37
C VAL A 222 -0.02 -17.54 -6.12
N ALA A 223 -1.09 -16.71 -6.04
CA ALA A 223 -2.04 -16.77 -4.91
C ALA A 223 -2.66 -18.16 -4.78
N LYS A 224 -3.13 -18.72 -5.89
CA LYS A 224 -3.69 -20.08 -5.94
C LYS A 224 -2.71 -21.15 -5.49
N HIS A 225 -1.44 -21.07 -5.94
CA HIS A 225 -0.39 -22.00 -5.53
C HIS A 225 -0.10 -21.94 -4.03
N ARG A 226 -0.26 -20.74 -3.44
CA ARG A 226 -0.12 -20.50 -1.99
C ARG A 226 -1.42 -20.74 -1.21
N GLU A 227 -2.44 -21.32 -1.84
CA GLU A 227 -3.75 -21.60 -1.25
C GLU A 227 -4.46 -20.34 -0.70
N ILE A 228 -4.19 -19.17 -1.29
CA ILE A 228 -4.80 -17.90 -0.91
C ILE A 228 -6.01 -17.65 -1.80
N ALA A 229 -7.19 -17.62 -1.20
CA ALA A 229 -8.42 -17.27 -1.90
C ALA A 229 -8.39 -15.79 -2.34
N LEU A 230 -8.84 -15.52 -3.56
CA LEU A 230 -9.07 -14.17 -4.05
C LEU A 230 -10.55 -13.82 -3.94
N GLU A 231 -10.83 -12.53 -3.88
CA GLU A 231 -12.19 -11.98 -3.79
C GLU A 231 -12.30 -10.67 -4.58
N ASP A 232 -13.51 -10.21 -4.82
CA ASP A 232 -13.75 -8.91 -5.43
C ASP A 232 -13.53 -7.78 -4.42
N VAL A 233 -12.80 -6.74 -4.81
CA VAL A 233 -12.33 -5.64 -3.93
C VAL A 233 -12.77 -4.27 -4.48
N GLY A 234 -14.06 -4.11 -4.74
CA GLY A 234 -14.58 -2.95 -5.48
C GLY A 234 -14.28 -3.02 -6.97
N PHE A 235 -13.69 -4.12 -7.41
CA PHE A 235 -13.37 -4.49 -8.78
C PHE A 235 -13.56 -6.00 -8.94
N PRO A 236 -14.11 -6.49 -10.07
CA PRO A 236 -14.41 -7.91 -10.29
C PRO A 236 -13.15 -8.73 -10.63
N VAL A 237 -12.27 -8.92 -9.65
CA VAL A 237 -11.02 -9.69 -9.78
C VAL A 237 -11.31 -11.12 -10.23
N ILE A 238 -12.33 -11.75 -9.62
CA ILE A 238 -12.67 -13.15 -9.82
C ILE A 238 -13.04 -13.43 -11.29
N SER A 239 -13.87 -12.58 -11.90
CA SER A 239 -14.23 -12.73 -13.31
C SER A 239 -13.03 -12.57 -14.23
N VAL A 240 -12.14 -11.60 -13.99
CA VAL A 240 -10.96 -11.38 -14.83
C VAL A 240 -9.99 -12.56 -14.76
N VAL A 241 -9.81 -13.18 -13.60
CA VAL A 241 -8.81 -14.25 -13.46
C VAL A 241 -9.32 -15.63 -13.87
N ASN A 242 -10.62 -15.90 -13.79
CA ASN A 242 -11.20 -17.22 -14.01
C ASN A 242 -11.89 -17.42 -15.38
N ASP A 243 -12.39 -16.36 -16.01
CA ASP A 243 -13.11 -16.44 -17.29
C ASP A 243 -12.16 -16.55 -18.50
N THR A 244 -12.68 -16.56 -19.71
CA THR A 244 -11.88 -16.50 -20.95
C THR A 244 -11.17 -15.14 -21.08
N GLU A 245 -10.17 -15.02 -21.97
CA GLU A 245 -9.50 -13.75 -22.21
C GLU A 245 -10.48 -12.68 -22.72
N ASP A 246 -11.35 -13.04 -23.66
CA ASP A 246 -12.36 -12.12 -24.21
C ASP A 246 -13.34 -11.63 -23.14
N ALA A 247 -13.81 -12.53 -22.26
CA ALA A 247 -14.69 -12.16 -21.15
C ALA A 247 -13.96 -11.25 -20.14
N ALA A 248 -12.70 -11.54 -19.84
CA ALA A 248 -11.89 -10.69 -18.96
C ALA A 248 -11.70 -9.27 -19.53
N VAL A 249 -11.39 -9.17 -20.82
CA VAL A 249 -11.29 -7.88 -21.53
C VAL A 249 -12.62 -7.14 -21.49
N ALA A 250 -13.75 -7.83 -21.72
CA ALA A 250 -15.07 -7.20 -21.63
C ALA A 250 -15.37 -6.65 -20.22
N VAL A 251 -14.97 -7.37 -19.16
CA VAL A 251 -15.08 -6.91 -17.77
C VAL A 251 -14.24 -5.65 -17.53
N LEU A 252 -12.99 -5.64 -17.99
CA LEU A 252 -12.08 -4.49 -17.86
C LEU A 252 -12.61 -3.27 -18.62
N ASN A 253 -13.09 -3.47 -19.87
CA ASN A 253 -13.68 -2.40 -20.68
C ASN A 253 -14.94 -1.82 -20.02
N LYS A 254 -15.80 -2.68 -19.45
CA LYS A 254 -16.97 -2.21 -18.72
C LYS A 254 -16.58 -1.36 -17.51
N PHE A 255 -15.60 -1.81 -16.73
CA PHE A 255 -15.09 -1.07 -15.57
C PHE A 255 -14.43 0.26 -15.98
N SER A 256 -13.83 0.32 -17.18
CA SER A 256 -13.24 1.55 -17.70
C SER A 256 -14.28 2.66 -17.89
N ASN A 257 -15.51 2.32 -18.29
CA ASN A 257 -16.61 3.29 -18.45
C ASN A 257 -16.97 3.94 -17.11
N ASP A 258 -17.05 3.13 -16.03
CA ASP A 258 -17.34 3.63 -14.69
C ASP A 258 -16.20 4.57 -14.21
N LEU A 259 -14.94 4.24 -14.55
CA LEU A 259 -13.80 5.09 -14.22
C LEU A 259 -13.76 6.37 -15.06
N GLU A 260 -14.13 6.33 -16.32
CA GLU A 260 -14.20 7.51 -17.19
C GLU A 260 -15.24 8.49 -16.66
N GLU A 261 -16.40 8.01 -16.21
CA GLU A 261 -17.45 8.84 -15.65
C GLU A 261 -17.11 9.41 -14.28
N ASN A 262 -16.60 8.58 -13.36
CA ASN A 262 -16.45 8.94 -11.96
C ASN A 262 -15.04 9.37 -11.54
N SER A 263 -14.01 9.00 -12.31
CA SER A 263 -12.61 9.25 -11.96
C SER A 263 -11.69 9.35 -13.20
N PRO A 264 -11.98 10.24 -14.18
CA PRO A 264 -11.28 10.29 -15.49
C PRO A 264 -9.79 10.61 -15.36
N TYR A 265 -9.39 11.22 -14.26
CA TYR A 265 -7.97 11.58 -14.00
C TYR A 265 -7.25 10.58 -13.09
N HIS A 266 -7.90 9.44 -12.77
CA HIS A 266 -7.27 8.44 -11.93
C HIS A 266 -6.01 7.87 -12.60
N ARG A 267 -4.89 7.96 -11.88
CA ARG A 267 -3.57 7.43 -12.28
C ARG A 267 -2.95 6.67 -11.13
N MET A 268 -2.27 5.58 -11.46
CA MET A 268 -1.55 4.81 -10.45
C MET A 268 -0.48 5.67 -9.78
N SER A 269 -0.29 5.49 -8.48
CA SER A 269 0.71 6.24 -7.70
C SER A 269 2.13 6.10 -8.25
N THR A 270 2.47 4.93 -8.79
CA THR A 270 3.76 4.67 -9.42
C THR A 270 3.95 5.49 -10.70
N LEU A 271 2.87 5.71 -11.49
CA LEU A 271 2.93 6.62 -12.63
C LEU A 271 3.15 8.07 -12.19
N GLN A 272 2.48 8.49 -11.11
CA GLN A 272 2.69 9.82 -10.54
C GLN A 272 4.13 10.01 -10.03
N ASP A 273 4.72 8.99 -9.39
CA ASP A 273 6.14 9.01 -9.00
C ASP A 273 7.05 9.12 -10.22
N LEU A 274 6.78 8.37 -11.32
CA LEU A 274 7.52 8.47 -12.58
C LEU A 274 7.47 9.87 -13.19
N GLU A 275 6.28 10.47 -13.27
CA GLU A 275 6.08 11.83 -13.83
C GLU A 275 6.79 12.90 -13.01
N ASN A 276 6.95 12.66 -11.71
CA ASN A 276 7.69 13.53 -10.80
C ASN A 276 9.20 13.21 -10.71
N GLY A 277 9.73 12.33 -11.55
CA GLY A 277 11.14 11.93 -11.56
C GLY A 277 11.59 11.22 -10.27
N LYS A 278 10.67 10.56 -9.57
CA LYS A 278 10.96 9.85 -8.31
C LYS A 278 11.24 8.39 -8.58
N ARG A 279 12.15 7.80 -7.79
CA ARG A 279 12.41 6.36 -7.80
C ARG A 279 11.11 5.58 -7.55
N LEU A 280 10.86 4.57 -8.39
CA LEU A 280 9.67 3.74 -8.35
C LEU A 280 9.79 2.59 -7.33
N GLU A 281 8.69 2.27 -6.67
CA GLU A 281 8.59 1.16 -5.70
C GLU A 281 8.21 -0.16 -6.40
N ILE A 282 8.99 -0.57 -7.39
CA ILE A 282 8.66 -1.73 -8.22
C ILE A 282 9.28 -3.05 -7.76
N ASP A 283 10.41 -3.00 -7.06
CA ASP A 283 11.13 -4.22 -6.68
C ASP A 283 10.35 -5.02 -5.61
N ALA A 284 9.77 -4.32 -4.61
CA ALA A 284 8.95 -4.94 -3.57
C ALA A 284 7.52 -5.30 -4.01
N THR A 285 7.16 -4.98 -5.24
CA THR A 285 5.81 -5.21 -5.80
C THR A 285 5.89 -6.07 -7.06
N LEU A 286 6.15 -5.49 -8.23
CA LEU A 286 6.28 -6.26 -9.49
C LEU A 286 7.42 -7.29 -9.41
N GLY A 287 8.58 -6.86 -8.88
CA GLY A 287 9.73 -7.74 -8.67
C GLY A 287 9.39 -8.91 -7.76
N TYR A 288 8.76 -8.62 -6.60
CA TYR A 288 8.29 -9.65 -5.70
C TYR A 288 7.32 -10.63 -6.39
N ALA A 289 6.40 -10.16 -7.23
CA ALA A 289 5.46 -11.01 -7.94
C ALA A 289 6.18 -11.94 -8.96
N VAL A 290 7.19 -11.42 -9.68
CA VAL A 290 8.05 -12.23 -10.58
C VAL A 290 8.83 -13.28 -9.81
N ASP A 291 9.49 -12.89 -8.72
CA ASP A 291 10.27 -13.81 -7.87
C ASP A 291 9.38 -14.89 -7.23
N ALA A 292 8.20 -14.50 -6.76
CA ALA A 292 7.24 -15.43 -6.18
C ALA A 292 6.72 -16.45 -7.22
N ALA A 293 6.45 -16.03 -8.46
CA ALA A 293 6.09 -16.92 -9.55
C ALA A 293 7.24 -17.90 -9.85
N GLN A 294 8.47 -17.41 -9.93
CA GLN A 294 9.66 -18.25 -10.16
C GLN A 294 9.86 -19.27 -9.04
N MET A 295 9.74 -18.86 -7.78
CA MET A 295 9.85 -19.77 -6.62
C MET A 295 8.78 -20.86 -6.61
N CYS A 296 7.58 -20.56 -7.12
CA CYS A 296 6.49 -21.53 -7.30
C CYS A 296 6.62 -22.38 -8.57
N GLY A 297 7.61 -22.14 -9.42
CA GLY A 297 7.74 -22.83 -10.72
C GLY A 297 6.64 -22.45 -11.71
N LEU A 298 6.02 -21.27 -11.56
CA LEU A 298 4.91 -20.80 -12.39
C LEU A 298 5.40 -19.83 -13.48
N PRO A 299 4.87 -19.92 -14.69
CA PRO A 299 5.20 -18.96 -15.75
C PRO A 299 4.55 -17.60 -15.47
N ALA A 300 5.32 -16.53 -15.65
CA ALA A 300 4.83 -15.15 -15.61
C ALA A 300 5.49 -14.32 -16.73
N PRO A 301 5.33 -14.71 -17.99
CA PRO A 301 6.06 -14.10 -19.11
C PRO A 301 5.66 -12.64 -19.34
N THR A 302 4.37 -12.30 -19.26
CA THR A 302 3.87 -10.94 -19.50
C THR A 302 4.37 -9.99 -18.39
N LEU A 303 4.23 -10.39 -17.15
CA LEU A 303 4.69 -9.60 -16.00
C LEU A 303 6.21 -9.41 -16.03
N ASN A 304 6.98 -10.47 -16.35
CA ASN A 304 8.45 -10.39 -16.38
C ASN A 304 8.95 -9.41 -17.44
N VAL A 305 8.34 -9.39 -18.64
CA VAL A 305 8.67 -8.40 -19.68
C VAL A 305 8.36 -6.99 -19.20
N CYS A 306 7.17 -6.75 -18.65
CA CYS A 306 6.77 -5.45 -18.14
C CYS A 306 7.70 -4.98 -17.02
N TYR A 307 7.97 -5.85 -16.04
CA TYR A 307 8.89 -5.52 -14.92
C TYR A 307 10.29 -5.17 -15.42
N THR A 308 10.83 -5.94 -16.39
CA THR A 308 12.16 -5.70 -16.96
C THR A 308 12.24 -4.33 -17.63
N LEU A 309 11.22 -3.95 -18.41
CA LEU A 309 11.14 -2.63 -19.04
C LEU A 309 11.05 -1.50 -18.02
N ILE A 310 10.17 -1.65 -17.03
CA ILE A 310 9.99 -0.64 -15.97
C ILE A 310 11.24 -0.50 -15.11
N LYS A 311 11.93 -1.61 -14.82
CA LYS A 311 13.23 -1.58 -14.13
C LYS A 311 14.28 -0.82 -14.92
N GLY A 312 14.26 -0.95 -16.26
CA GLY A 312 15.09 -0.13 -17.16
C GLY A 312 14.77 1.36 -17.01
N ILE A 313 13.50 1.74 -17.05
CA ILE A 313 13.03 3.12 -16.83
C ILE A 313 13.49 3.63 -15.46
N ASN A 314 13.26 2.86 -14.41
CA ASN A 314 13.59 3.24 -13.02
C ASN A 314 15.08 3.49 -12.77
N ARG A 315 15.98 2.86 -13.56
CA ARG A 315 17.43 3.10 -13.48
C ARG A 315 17.88 4.41 -14.12
N LEU A 316 17.01 5.01 -14.93
CA LEU A 316 17.31 6.25 -15.67
C LEU A 316 16.66 7.49 -15.02
N LEU A 317 15.90 7.30 -13.93
CA LEU A 317 15.38 8.38 -13.08
C LEU A 317 16.45 8.88 -12.12
#